data_9654a1665e70233c61f489644c7bca4e
#
_entry.id   9654a1665e70233c61f489644c7bca4e
#
_cell.length_a   1.000
_cell.length_b   1.000
_cell.length_c   1.000
_cell.angle_alpha   90.00
_cell.angle_beta   90.00
_cell.angle_gamma   90.00
#
_symmetry.space_group_name_H-M   'P 1'
#
loop_
_entity.id
_entity.type
_entity.pdbx_description
1 polymer ?
#
loop_
_entity_poly.entity_id
_entity_poly.type
_entity_poly.pdbx_seq_one_letter_code
_entity_poly.pdbx_strand_id
1 'polypeptide(L)'
;MPNRAAMYRILPTCIVLVAFSTALVAFAQSASQPSQSQQPAGQHPDDSQQPTETLKINVNVVSLFFNVKDKHGALIPNLTKADFEVAEDGKAQTIKYFNAVSDLPLTLGIMIDTSGSQTNVLDMEKEVGGAFLKQVLTDKDEAYVISFDISVDLLQDFTRDVHRLQSALNKTKINTDFTSGGIPGMGGGPVPVQNPKGTLLFDAVYLSAHDMLSKEVGRKAMVLLTDGQDEGSRLKLKDAIEAAQKADAIVYVLLCADRGSYFGSGVAYNGEYDMKKLTEQTGGRVINVGNKFDKLREAFDQIAAELRSQYNIGYTPTNLKLDGTYRKIEIKNKQSYKIQARAGYYAGMTEN
;
A
#
# COMPACT_ATOMS: atom_id res chain seq x y z
N MET A 1 -12.92 25.85 -59.28
CA MET A 1 -13.98 26.86 -59.00
C MET A 1 -14.97 26.29 -58.01
N PRO A 2 -15.45 27.02 -57.01
CA PRO A 2 -14.81 28.05 -56.18
C PRO A 2 -14.77 27.67 -54.69
N ASN A 3 -13.78 28.06 -54.05
CA ASN A 3 -13.57 28.92 -52.90
C ASN A 3 -14.79 29.30 -52.03
N ARG A 4 -14.81 28.97 -50.75
CA ARG A 4 -15.48 29.75 -49.71
C ARG A 4 -14.70 29.72 -48.42
N ALA A 5 -14.22 30.90 -48.07
CA ALA A 5 -13.62 31.27 -46.80
C ALA A 5 -14.62 31.17 -45.65
N ALA A 6 -14.21 30.73 -44.50
CA ALA A 6 -14.96 30.74 -43.25
C ALA A 6 -14.39 31.78 -42.30
N MET A 7 -15.26 32.61 -41.84
CA MET A 7 -15.13 33.78 -41.00
C MET A 7 -14.76 33.43 -39.54
N TYR A 8 -13.71 34.05 -39.06
CA TYR A 8 -13.40 34.15 -37.61
C TYR A 8 -14.45 35.05 -36.93
N ARG A 9 -15.04 34.54 -35.86
CA ARG A 9 -15.77 35.33 -34.87
C ARG A 9 -14.99 35.42 -33.60
N ILE A 10 -14.46 36.59 -33.33
CA ILE A 10 -13.86 37.03 -32.06
C ILE A 10 -15.00 37.43 -31.13
N LEU A 11 -15.08 36.90 -29.94
CA LEU A 11 -15.92 37.42 -28.85
C LEU A 11 -15.03 38.05 -27.77
N PRO A 12 -15.45 39.16 -27.19
CA PRO A 12 -14.61 39.95 -26.30
C PRO A 12 -14.63 39.47 -24.84
N THR A 13 -13.48 39.63 -24.25
CA THR A 13 -13.15 39.40 -22.81
C THR A 13 -13.89 40.45 -21.96
N CYS A 14 -14.77 40.03 -21.06
CA CYS A 14 -15.28 40.86 -19.98
C CYS A 14 -14.37 40.76 -18.76
N ILE A 15 -13.64 41.84 -18.47
CA ILE A 15 -12.89 42.06 -17.22
C ILE A 15 -13.91 42.63 -16.22
N VAL A 16 -14.13 41.90 -15.11
CA VAL A 16 -14.89 42.43 -13.97
C VAL A 16 -13.87 42.85 -12.90
N LEU A 17 -13.75 44.16 -12.75
CA LEU A 17 -13.03 44.83 -11.65
C LEU A 17 -13.94 44.82 -10.43
N VAL A 18 -13.54 44.15 -9.35
CA VAL A 18 -14.18 44.29 -8.03
C VAL A 18 -13.35 45.23 -7.19
N ALA A 19 -13.91 46.42 -6.94
CA ALA A 19 -13.32 47.40 -6.04
C ALA A 19 -13.56 47.04 -4.56
N PHE A 20 -12.49 46.93 -3.80
CA PHE A 20 -12.55 46.87 -2.33
C PHE A 20 -12.71 48.30 -1.75
N SER A 21 -13.82 48.57 -1.10
CA SER A 21 -14.03 49.77 -0.30
C SER A 21 -13.73 49.41 1.19
N THR A 22 -12.69 50.01 1.70
CA THR A 22 -12.35 50.02 3.13
C THR A 22 -13.18 51.07 3.84
N ALA A 23 -14.02 50.67 4.80
CA ALA A 23 -14.67 51.58 5.72
C ALA A 23 -13.92 51.58 7.07
N LEU A 24 -13.31 52.73 7.35
CA LEU A 24 -12.69 53.07 8.66
C LEU A 24 -13.80 53.58 9.57
N VAL A 25 -14.05 52.94 10.70
CA VAL A 25 -14.89 53.49 11.76
C VAL A 25 -14.00 53.79 12.97
N ALA A 26 -13.79 55.09 13.20
CA ALA A 26 -13.20 55.60 14.41
C ALA A 26 -14.29 55.76 15.46
N PHE A 27 -14.10 55.23 16.69
CA PHE A 27 -14.88 55.57 17.84
C PHE A 27 -14.00 56.25 18.91
N ALA A 28 -14.47 57.43 19.27
CA ALA A 28 -13.84 58.35 20.20
C ALA A 28 -13.96 57.88 21.66
N GLN A 29 -12.93 58.17 22.41
CA GLN A 29 -12.86 58.08 23.87
C GLN A 29 -13.81 59.08 24.53
N SER A 30 -14.48 58.66 25.62
CA SER A 30 -14.97 59.57 26.64
C SER A 30 -14.59 59.02 28.03
N ALA A 31 -13.80 59.81 28.72
CA ALA A 31 -13.35 59.59 30.06
C ALA A 31 -14.39 60.09 31.06
N SER A 32 -14.62 59.37 32.15
CA SER A 32 -15.05 59.90 33.42
C SER A 32 -14.77 58.93 34.56
N GLN A 33 -13.84 59.29 35.44
CA GLN A 33 -13.77 58.87 36.86
C GLN A 33 -14.30 60.01 37.72
N PRO A 34 -14.52 59.90 39.10
CA PRO A 34 -14.40 58.75 40.00
C PRO A 34 -15.55 58.66 41.04
N SER A 35 -15.64 57.53 41.77
CA SER A 35 -16.07 57.64 43.21
C SER A 35 -15.60 56.39 43.96
N GLN A 36 -14.78 56.60 44.97
CA GLN A 36 -14.40 55.61 45.99
C GLN A 36 -15.58 55.33 46.93
N SER A 37 -15.80 54.07 47.29
CA SER A 37 -16.41 53.73 48.58
C SER A 37 -15.82 52.41 49.09
N GLN A 38 -15.50 52.39 50.35
CA GLN A 38 -14.72 51.47 51.14
C GLN A 38 -15.30 50.04 51.27
N GLN A 39 -14.40 49.12 51.54
CA GLN A 39 -14.45 47.71 51.92
C GLN A 39 -15.48 47.34 53.01
N PRO A 40 -15.81 46.03 53.10
CA PRO A 40 -15.12 45.17 54.08
C PRO A 40 -14.63 43.83 53.53
N ALA A 41 -13.57 43.32 54.16
CA ALA A 41 -12.86 42.10 53.92
C ALA A 41 -13.75 40.86 54.03
N GLY A 42 -13.80 40.09 52.94
CA GLY A 42 -14.31 38.74 52.92
C GLY A 42 -13.19 37.78 52.45
N GLN A 43 -12.89 36.84 53.29
CA GLN A 43 -11.89 35.79 53.07
C GLN A 43 -12.10 35.04 51.72
N HIS A 44 -11.10 35.06 50.85
CA HIS A 44 -11.02 34.16 49.72
C HIS A 44 -10.53 32.79 50.20
N PRO A 45 -11.21 31.69 49.85
CA PRO A 45 -10.60 30.38 49.92
C PRO A 45 -9.51 30.31 48.84
N ASP A 46 -8.34 29.93 49.28
CA ASP A 46 -7.17 29.62 48.45
C ASP A 46 -7.48 28.41 47.57
N ASP A 47 -7.99 28.70 46.36
CA ASP A 47 -8.24 27.67 45.33
C ASP A 47 -6.99 27.58 44.46
N SER A 48 -5.93 27.06 45.06
CA SER A 48 -4.75 26.61 44.34
C SER A 48 -5.12 25.34 43.52
N GLN A 49 -5.83 25.56 42.42
CA GLN A 49 -5.96 24.54 41.39
C GLN A 49 -4.58 24.29 40.81
N GLN A 50 -3.91 23.27 41.35
CA GLN A 50 -2.75 22.66 40.70
C GLN A 50 -3.17 22.26 39.29
N PRO A 51 -2.36 22.55 38.24
CA PRO A 51 -2.64 22.07 36.92
C PRO A 51 -2.67 20.54 36.97
N THR A 52 -3.82 19.96 36.69
CA THR A 52 -3.94 18.52 36.50
C THR A 52 -3.07 18.16 35.29
N GLU A 53 -1.87 17.67 35.54
CA GLU A 53 -1.04 17.09 34.45
C GLU A 53 -1.86 16.01 33.78
N THR A 54 -2.35 16.31 32.58
CA THR A 54 -2.99 15.32 31.74
C THR A 54 -1.87 14.39 31.23
N LEU A 55 -1.69 13.26 31.90
CA LEU A 55 -0.75 12.23 31.49
C LEU A 55 -1.23 11.68 30.15
N LYS A 56 -0.66 12.18 29.05
CA LYS A 56 -0.86 11.60 27.71
C LYS A 56 -0.13 10.26 27.66
N ILE A 57 -0.81 9.18 28.02
CA ILE A 57 -0.29 7.83 27.83
C ILE A 57 -0.47 7.47 26.35
N ASN A 58 0.60 7.58 25.58
CA ASN A 58 0.66 7.00 24.22
C ASN A 58 0.71 5.49 24.37
N VAL A 59 -0.43 4.83 24.23
CA VAL A 59 -0.49 3.36 24.23
C VAL A 59 -0.26 2.89 22.80
N ASN A 60 0.96 2.47 22.51
CA ASN A 60 1.27 1.81 21.24
C ASN A 60 0.60 0.44 21.21
N VAL A 61 -0.41 0.28 20.38
CA VAL A 61 -1.07 -1.00 20.13
C VAL A 61 -0.49 -1.59 18.84
N VAL A 62 0.05 -2.80 18.94
CA VAL A 62 0.42 -3.59 17.77
C VAL A 62 -0.83 -4.30 17.28
N SER A 63 -1.21 -4.04 16.03
CA SER A 63 -2.33 -4.68 15.35
C SER A 63 -1.80 -5.73 14.37
N LEU A 64 -2.34 -6.94 14.43
CA LEU A 64 -1.93 -8.08 13.62
C LEU A 64 -3.12 -8.61 12.83
N PHE A 65 -3.06 -8.44 11.50
CA PHE A 65 -4.01 -9.05 10.58
C PHE A 65 -3.48 -10.41 10.11
N PHE A 66 -4.32 -11.45 10.14
CA PHE A 66 -3.91 -12.78 9.77
C PHE A 66 -5.09 -13.63 9.32
N ASN A 67 -4.79 -14.68 8.56
CA ASN A 67 -5.75 -15.72 8.18
C ASN A 67 -5.43 -17.02 8.91
N VAL A 68 -6.48 -17.80 9.14
CA VAL A 68 -6.38 -19.15 9.70
C VAL A 68 -6.88 -20.14 8.68
N LYS A 69 -6.11 -21.19 8.43
CA LYS A 69 -6.40 -22.21 7.42
C LYS A 69 -6.29 -23.61 8.00
N ASP A 70 -7.13 -24.50 7.52
CA ASP A 70 -6.98 -25.92 7.79
C ASP A 70 -5.79 -26.54 7.02
N LYS A 71 -5.60 -27.84 7.20
CA LYS A 71 -4.56 -28.60 6.50
C LYS A 71 -4.73 -28.66 4.97
N HIS A 72 -5.93 -28.37 4.48
CA HIS A 72 -6.26 -28.35 3.05
C HIS A 72 -6.20 -26.93 2.46
N GLY A 73 -5.93 -25.90 3.30
CA GLY A 73 -5.86 -24.51 2.88
C GLY A 73 -7.18 -23.76 2.91
N ALA A 74 -8.27 -24.40 3.36
CA ALA A 74 -9.55 -23.73 3.54
C ALA A 74 -9.52 -22.77 4.72
N LEU A 75 -10.12 -21.59 4.55
CA LEU A 75 -10.22 -20.58 5.59
C LEU A 75 -11.12 -21.08 6.74
N ILE A 76 -10.68 -20.87 7.97
CA ILE A 76 -11.43 -21.22 9.17
C ILE A 76 -12.06 -19.94 9.74
N PRO A 77 -13.35 -19.71 9.60
CA PRO A 77 -14.08 -18.62 10.22
C PRO A 77 -14.46 -18.97 11.67
N ASN A 78 -14.97 -17.98 12.41
CA ASN A 78 -15.65 -18.15 13.70
C ASN A 78 -14.76 -18.64 14.88
N LEU A 79 -13.45 -18.44 14.81
CA LEU A 79 -12.60 -18.62 15.97
C LEU A 79 -12.75 -17.42 16.93
N THR A 80 -12.44 -17.66 18.20
CA THR A 80 -12.55 -16.67 19.27
C THR A 80 -11.19 -16.25 19.79
N LYS A 81 -11.12 -15.19 20.57
CA LYS A 81 -9.90 -14.75 21.25
C LYS A 81 -9.23 -15.87 22.05
N ALA A 82 -10.06 -16.75 22.66
CA ALA A 82 -9.56 -17.85 23.52
C ALA A 82 -8.81 -18.94 22.74
N ASP A 83 -8.96 -18.98 21.42
CA ASP A 83 -8.29 -19.95 20.54
C ASP A 83 -6.85 -19.57 20.19
N PHE A 84 -6.40 -18.36 20.56
CA PHE A 84 -5.11 -17.83 20.16
C PHE A 84 -4.20 -17.48 21.32
N GLU A 85 -2.91 -17.63 21.07
CA GLU A 85 -1.82 -17.14 21.88
C GLU A 85 -0.88 -16.31 21.02
N VAL A 86 -0.36 -15.20 21.57
CA VAL A 86 0.57 -14.31 20.87
C VAL A 86 1.85 -14.19 21.68
N ALA A 87 2.99 -14.30 21.05
CA ALA A 87 4.29 -14.01 21.63
C ALA A 87 5.05 -13.00 20.76
N GLU A 88 5.80 -12.12 21.42
CA GLU A 88 6.74 -11.17 20.83
C GLU A 88 8.13 -11.48 21.36
N ASP A 89 9.10 -11.73 20.49
CA ASP A 89 10.46 -12.15 20.85
C ASP A 89 10.50 -13.30 21.88
N GLY A 90 9.56 -14.24 21.72
CA GLY A 90 9.39 -15.40 22.62
C GLY A 90 8.67 -15.10 23.94
N LYS A 91 8.28 -13.86 24.22
CA LYS A 91 7.54 -13.47 25.42
C LYS A 91 6.04 -13.42 25.13
N ALA A 92 5.24 -14.12 25.94
CA ALA A 92 3.79 -14.11 25.81
C ALA A 92 3.22 -12.69 25.97
N GLN A 93 2.27 -12.32 25.09
CA GLN A 93 1.58 -11.04 25.10
C GLN A 93 0.11 -11.22 25.45
N THR A 94 -0.47 -10.24 26.14
CA THR A 94 -1.89 -10.26 26.46
C THR A 94 -2.69 -9.65 25.33
N ILE A 95 -3.54 -10.44 24.67
CA ILE A 95 -4.45 -9.96 23.62
C ILE A 95 -5.46 -9.02 24.28
N LYS A 96 -5.48 -7.73 23.86
CA LYS A 96 -6.45 -6.73 24.34
C LYS A 96 -7.67 -6.66 23.43
N TYR A 97 -7.43 -6.63 22.11
CA TYR A 97 -8.47 -6.53 21.09
C TYR A 97 -8.48 -7.77 20.22
N PHE A 98 -9.67 -8.19 19.82
CA PHE A 98 -9.87 -9.32 18.91
C PHE A 98 -11.11 -9.07 18.05
N ASN A 99 -10.97 -9.18 16.75
CA ASN A 99 -12.07 -9.12 15.80
C ASN A 99 -11.96 -10.31 14.83
N ALA A 100 -13.05 -11.05 14.66
CA ALA A 100 -13.12 -12.20 13.76
C ALA A 100 -13.32 -11.80 12.29
N VAL A 101 -13.82 -10.59 12.05
CA VAL A 101 -13.96 -9.98 10.72
C VAL A 101 -13.53 -8.53 10.85
N SER A 102 -12.57 -8.13 10.05
CA SER A 102 -12.12 -6.74 10.08
C SER A 102 -13.01 -5.89 9.18
N ASP A 103 -13.72 -4.95 9.79
CA ASP A 103 -14.55 -3.95 9.11
C ASP A 103 -13.75 -2.68 8.74
N LEU A 104 -12.44 -2.71 8.99
CA LEU A 104 -11.53 -1.62 8.66
C LEU A 104 -11.37 -1.48 7.14
N PRO A 105 -11.28 -0.24 6.64
CA PRO A 105 -10.98 0.00 5.24
C PRO A 105 -9.74 -0.75 4.76
N LEU A 106 -9.77 -1.16 3.50
CA LEU A 106 -8.64 -1.77 2.81
C LEU A 106 -8.07 -0.80 1.79
N THR A 107 -6.76 -0.54 1.87
CA THR A 107 -6.00 0.13 0.83
C THR A 107 -5.19 -0.91 0.07
N LEU A 108 -5.45 -1.02 -1.25
CA LEU A 108 -4.95 -2.09 -2.10
C LEU A 108 -4.06 -1.55 -3.23
N GLY A 109 -2.80 -1.97 -3.29
CA GLY A 109 -1.92 -1.74 -4.42
C GLY A 109 -1.98 -2.90 -5.42
N ILE A 110 -2.26 -2.60 -6.69
CA ILE A 110 -2.07 -3.55 -7.80
C ILE A 110 -0.78 -3.17 -8.52
N MET A 111 0.15 -4.09 -8.57
CA MET A 111 1.48 -3.89 -9.15
C MET A 111 1.69 -4.86 -10.30
N ILE A 112 1.87 -4.33 -11.51
CA ILE A 112 1.98 -5.12 -12.73
C ILE A 112 3.37 -4.99 -13.31
N ASP A 113 3.99 -6.12 -13.50
CA ASP A 113 5.25 -6.26 -14.22
C ASP A 113 4.99 -6.07 -15.72
N THR A 114 5.63 -5.08 -16.32
CA THR A 114 5.53 -4.78 -17.76
C THR A 114 6.83 -5.08 -18.50
N SER A 115 7.72 -5.87 -17.90
CA SER A 115 8.94 -6.35 -18.55
C SER A 115 8.62 -7.28 -19.73
N GLY A 116 9.59 -7.46 -20.60
CA GLY A 116 9.42 -8.27 -21.83
C GLY A 116 9.01 -9.72 -21.60
N SER A 117 9.30 -10.30 -20.43
CA SER A 117 8.89 -11.65 -20.05
C SER A 117 7.37 -11.81 -19.88
N GLN A 118 6.66 -10.70 -19.62
CA GLN A 118 5.20 -10.68 -19.40
C GLN A 118 4.37 -10.55 -20.68
N THR A 119 5.00 -10.48 -21.86
CA THR A 119 4.32 -10.28 -23.17
C THR A 119 3.13 -11.22 -23.37
N ASN A 120 3.24 -12.48 -22.98
CA ASN A 120 2.22 -13.49 -23.23
C ASN A 120 1.11 -13.55 -22.17
N VAL A 121 1.25 -12.82 -21.04
CA VAL A 121 0.32 -12.91 -19.91
C VAL A 121 -0.36 -11.58 -19.58
N LEU A 122 0.20 -10.44 -20.02
CA LEU A 122 -0.27 -9.11 -19.66
C LEU A 122 -1.76 -8.86 -19.96
N ASP A 123 -2.26 -9.30 -21.11
CA ASP A 123 -3.67 -9.09 -21.47
C ASP A 123 -4.61 -9.89 -20.56
N MET A 124 -4.21 -11.10 -20.17
CA MET A 124 -4.91 -11.90 -19.18
C MET A 124 -4.91 -11.22 -17.81
N GLU A 125 -3.78 -10.65 -17.40
CA GLU A 125 -3.64 -9.94 -16.12
C GLU A 125 -4.54 -8.71 -16.03
N LYS A 126 -4.66 -7.94 -17.11
CA LYS A 126 -5.57 -6.78 -17.20
C LYS A 126 -7.03 -7.18 -17.02
N GLU A 127 -7.46 -8.21 -17.73
CA GLU A 127 -8.84 -8.67 -17.71
C GLU A 127 -9.22 -9.19 -16.32
N VAL A 128 -8.44 -10.12 -15.78
CA VAL A 128 -8.73 -10.76 -14.49
C VAL A 128 -8.49 -9.78 -13.33
N GLY A 129 -7.45 -8.96 -13.40
CA GLY A 129 -7.17 -7.91 -12.41
C GLY A 129 -8.30 -6.88 -12.32
N GLY A 130 -8.87 -6.49 -13.46
CA GLY A 130 -10.04 -5.60 -13.49
C GLY A 130 -11.30 -6.23 -12.87
N ALA A 131 -11.54 -7.53 -13.09
CA ALA A 131 -12.63 -8.26 -12.45
C ALA A 131 -12.42 -8.39 -10.93
N PHE A 132 -11.19 -8.67 -10.50
CA PHE A 132 -10.82 -8.75 -9.09
C PHE A 132 -11.06 -7.44 -8.34
N LEU A 133 -10.66 -6.30 -8.89
CA LEU A 133 -10.90 -4.99 -8.26
C LEU A 133 -12.40 -4.74 -8.01
N LYS A 134 -13.24 -5.08 -8.99
CA LYS A 134 -14.70 -4.98 -8.82
C LYS A 134 -15.25 -5.90 -7.73
N GLN A 135 -14.62 -7.04 -7.53
CA GLN A 135 -15.05 -8.05 -6.57
C GLN A 135 -14.56 -7.73 -5.15
N VAL A 136 -13.32 -7.23 -4.99
CA VAL A 136 -12.69 -7.07 -3.68
C VAL A 136 -12.98 -5.73 -3.02
N LEU A 137 -13.13 -4.65 -3.79
CA LEU A 137 -13.35 -3.32 -3.24
C LEU A 137 -14.80 -3.09 -2.84
N THR A 138 -14.99 -2.51 -1.68
CA THR A 138 -16.25 -1.98 -1.16
C THR A 138 -16.20 -0.44 -1.15
N ASP A 139 -17.31 0.21 -0.79
CA ASP A 139 -17.41 1.68 -0.77
C ASP A 139 -16.41 2.37 0.19
N LYS A 140 -15.86 1.64 1.16
CA LYS A 140 -14.87 2.15 2.12
C LYS A 140 -13.43 1.87 1.71
N ASP A 141 -13.23 1.01 0.73
CA ASP A 141 -11.91 0.58 0.29
C ASP A 141 -11.42 1.46 -0.85
N GLU A 142 -10.11 1.54 -1.01
CA GLU A 142 -9.49 2.25 -2.13
C GLU A 142 -8.32 1.45 -2.68
N ALA A 143 -7.96 1.74 -3.92
CA ALA A 143 -6.83 1.10 -4.56
C ALA A 143 -6.04 2.08 -5.44
N TYR A 144 -4.82 1.68 -5.78
CA TYR A 144 -3.95 2.32 -6.75
C TYR A 144 -3.32 1.28 -7.67
N VAL A 145 -2.79 1.74 -8.81
CA VAL A 145 -2.17 0.87 -9.81
C VAL A 145 -0.77 1.37 -10.14
N ILE A 146 0.21 0.49 -10.03
CA ILE A 146 1.61 0.72 -10.42
C ILE A 146 1.96 -0.28 -11.52
N SER A 147 2.69 0.17 -12.55
CA SER A 147 3.46 -0.71 -13.44
C SER A 147 4.95 -0.59 -13.14
N PHE A 148 5.70 -1.64 -13.38
CA PHE A 148 7.14 -1.62 -13.21
C PHE A 148 7.85 -2.51 -14.24
N ASP A 149 8.96 -1.97 -14.73
CA ASP A 149 9.93 -2.62 -15.60
C ASP A 149 11.31 -1.97 -15.36
N ILE A 150 11.87 -1.24 -16.32
CA ILE A 150 13.06 -0.38 -16.15
C ILE A 150 12.74 0.93 -15.40
N SER A 151 11.47 1.23 -15.18
CA SER A 151 10.93 2.32 -14.38
C SER A 151 9.83 1.81 -13.44
N VAL A 152 9.44 2.64 -12.49
CA VAL A 152 8.28 2.39 -11.61
C VAL A 152 7.31 3.54 -11.81
N ASP A 153 6.15 3.25 -12.38
CA ASP A 153 5.19 4.25 -12.81
C ASP A 153 3.86 4.12 -12.07
N LEU A 154 3.42 5.21 -11.42
CA LEU A 154 2.09 5.29 -10.82
C LEU A 154 1.06 5.58 -11.91
N LEU A 155 0.31 4.56 -12.33
CA LEU A 155 -0.68 4.67 -13.41
C LEU A 155 -2.00 5.26 -12.92
N GLN A 156 -2.38 4.97 -11.68
CA GLN A 156 -3.56 5.50 -11.02
C GLN A 156 -3.28 5.63 -9.53
N ASP A 157 -3.42 6.84 -9.01
CA ASP A 157 -3.35 7.15 -7.59
C ASP A 157 -4.61 6.65 -6.85
N PHE A 158 -4.62 6.70 -5.52
CA PHE A 158 -5.71 6.22 -4.68
C PHE A 158 -7.07 6.64 -5.20
N THR A 159 -7.94 5.67 -5.40
CA THR A 159 -9.31 5.91 -5.82
C THR A 159 -10.23 4.76 -5.42
N ARG A 160 -11.50 5.08 -5.17
CA ARG A 160 -12.60 4.11 -4.97
C ARG A 160 -13.31 3.78 -6.28
N ASP A 161 -13.00 4.54 -7.34
CA ASP A 161 -13.60 4.37 -8.66
C ASP A 161 -12.95 3.20 -9.41
N VAL A 162 -13.62 2.05 -9.41
CA VAL A 162 -13.18 0.83 -10.09
C VAL A 162 -12.97 1.05 -11.60
N HIS A 163 -13.74 1.94 -12.23
CA HIS A 163 -13.56 2.22 -13.66
C HIS A 163 -12.24 2.93 -13.96
N ARG A 164 -11.81 3.83 -13.07
CA ARG A 164 -10.49 4.47 -13.19
C ARG A 164 -9.37 3.46 -13.05
N LEU A 165 -9.48 2.57 -12.07
CA LEU A 165 -8.51 1.50 -11.86
C LEU A 165 -8.43 0.57 -13.07
N GLN A 166 -9.57 0.12 -13.59
CA GLN A 166 -9.63 -0.71 -14.80
C GLN A 166 -9.07 0.03 -16.03
N SER A 167 -9.35 1.33 -16.16
CA SER A 167 -8.78 2.12 -17.24
C SER A 167 -7.25 2.21 -17.14
N ALA A 168 -6.70 2.32 -15.94
CA ALA A 168 -5.26 2.31 -15.72
C ALA A 168 -4.64 0.95 -16.08
N LEU A 169 -5.25 -0.15 -15.63
CA LEU A 169 -4.84 -1.50 -16.02
C LEU A 169 -4.83 -1.69 -17.54
N ASN A 170 -5.88 -1.25 -18.22
CA ASN A 170 -6.00 -1.38 -19.68
C ASN A 170 -4.96 -0.55 -20.43
N LYS A 171 -4.39 0.48 -19.82
CA LYS A 171 -3.34 1.31 -20.42
C LYS A 171 -1.95 0.71 -20.27
N THR A 172 -1.75 -0.29 -19.42
CA THR A 172 -0.44 -0.95 -19.29
C THR A 172 -0.03 -1.57 -20.60
N LYS A 173 1.24 -1.48 -20.91
CA LYS A 173 1.85 -2.03 -22.14
C LYS A 173 3.19 -2.61 -21.78
N ILE A 174 3.56 -3.71 -22.46
CA ILE A 174 4.93 -4.20 -22.38
C ILE A 174 5.87 -3.10 -22.88
N ASN A 175 6.91 -2.84 -22.11
CA ASN A 175 7.97 -1.94 -22.55
C ASN A 175 8.76 -2.61 -23.67
N THR A 176 8.40 -2.27 -24.91
CA THR A 176 9.07 -2.77 -26.12
C THR A 176 10.01 -1.74 -26.72
N ASP A 177 10.34 -0.67 -26.02
CA ASP A 177 11.21 0.39 -26.52
C ASP A 177 12.66 -0.14 -26.76
N PHE A 178 12.72 -1.13 -27.65
CA PHE A 178 13.90 -1.41 -28.44
C PHE A 178 14.04 -0.26 -29.45
N THR A 179 14.52 0.87 -29.05
CA THR A 179 15.05 1.79 -30.02
C THR A 179 16.22 1.08 -30.71
N SER A 180 15.90 0.40 -31.80
CA SER A 180 16.90 0.13 -32.81
C SER A 180 17.35 1.50 -33.35
N GLY A 181 18.22 2.15 -32.58
CA GLY A 181 18.89 3.37 -32.94
C GLY A 181 19.86 3.10 -34.07
N GLY A 182 19.31 2.86 -35.26
CA GLY A 182 20.07 3.00 -36.50
C GLY A 182 20.40 4.47 -36.66
N ILE A 183 21.66 4.84 -36.61
CA ILE A 183 22.12 6.18 -37.00
C ILE A 183 21.75 6.37 -38.46
N PRO A 184 20.85 7.35 -38.81
CA PRO A 184 20.49 7.58 -40.21
C PRO A 184 21.74 7.97 -40.99
N GLY A 185 22.13 7.15 -41.98
CA GLY A 185 23.23 7.46 -42.89
C GLY A 185 24.49 6.61 -42.74
N MET A 186 24.61 5.71 -41.77
CA MET A 186 25.68 4.73 -41.71
C MET A 186 25.13 3.36 -42.06
N GLY A 187 25.41 2.91 -43.28
CA GLY A 187 25.17 1.53 -43.71
C GLY A 187 26.11 0.59 -42.94
N GLY A 188 25.60 -0.04 -41.94
CA GLY A 188 26.35 -1.02 -41.11
C GLY A 188 25.37 -1.61 -40.13
N GLY A 189 25.48 -2.91 -39.90
CA GLY A 189 24.54 -3.73 -39.14
C GLY A 189 24.18 -3.17 -37.74
N PRO A 190 23.23 -3.82 -37.08
CA PRO A 190 22.74 -3.36 -35.79
C PRO A 190 23.90 -3.30 -34.80
N VAL A 191 24.25 -2.09 -34.39
CA VAL A 191 25.06 -1.93 -33.18
C VAL A 191 24.15 -2.46 -32.05
N PRO A 192 24.59 -3.47 -31.29
CA PRO A 192 23.83 -3.88 -30.10
C PRO A 192 23.86 -2.68 -29.13
N VAL A 193 22.83 -1.85 -29.19
CA VAL A 193 22.52 -0.99 -28.04
C VAL A 193 22.17 -1.99 -26.95
N GLN A 194 22.97 -2.10 -25.91
CA GLN A 194 22.60 -2.89 -24.73
C GLN A 194 21.24 -2.36 -24.30
N ASN A 195 20.20 -3.16 -24.57
CA ASN A 195 18.87 -2.87 -24.06
C ASN A 195 19.02 -2.69 -22.55
N PRO A 196 18.48 -1.63 -21.97
CA PRO A 196 18.32 -1.60 -20.54
C PRO A 196 17.39 -2.77 -20.17
N LYS A 197 17.99 -3.94 -19.93
CA LYS A 197 17.30 -5.03 -19.30
C LYS A 197 17.10 -4.63 -17.87
N GLY A 198 15.88 -4.66 -17.40
CA GLY A 198 15.64 -4.36 -16.01
C GLY A 198 14.20 -4.62 -15.64
N THR A 199 14.03 -5.18 -14.47
CA THR A 199 12.76 -5.27 -13.76
C THR A 199 13.03 -4.77 -12.36
N LEU A 200 12.58 -3.55 -12.05
CA LEU A 200 12.80 -2.88 -10.77
C LEU A 200 11.81 -3.37 -9.71
N LEU A 201 11.74 -4.68 -9.50
CA LEU A 201 10.73 -5.31 -8.64
C LEU A 201 10.87 -4.87 -7.18
N PHE A 202 12.08 -4.91 -6.62
CA PHE A 202 12.27 -4.53 -5.22
C PHE A 202 12.12 -3.04 -5.00
N ASP A 203 12.57 -2.21 -5.96
CA ASP A 203 12.34 -0.77 -5.93
C ASP A 203 10.82 -0.46 -5.98
N ALA A 204 10.05 -1.15 -6.82
CA ALA A 204 8.61 -0.99 -6.93
C ALA A 204 7.90 -1.35 -5.62
N VAL A 205 8.24 -2.48 -5.00
CA VAL A 205 7.69 -2.88 -3.69
C VAL A 205 8.04 -1.87 -2.61
N TYR A 206 9.28 -1.39 -2.59
CA TYR A 206 9.71 -0.38 -1.63
C TYR A 206 8.94 0.92 -1.78
N LEU A 207 8.87 1.49 -3.00
CA LEU A 207 8.15 2.74 -3.27
C LEU A 207 6.66 2.63 -2.94
N SER A 208 6.04 1.51 -3.32
CA SER A 208 4.65 1.21 -2.99
C SER A 208 4.41 1.16 -1.48
N ALA A 209 5.30 0.51 -0.72
CA ALA A 209 5.19 0.43 0.72
C ALA A 209 5.49 1.77 1.42
N HIS A 210 6.63 2.40 1.06
CA HIS A 210 7.16 3.57 1.74
C HIS A 210 6.42 4.86 1.36
N ASP A 211 6.18 5.10 0.07
CA ASP A 211 5.63 6.37 -0.40
C ASP A 211 4.10 6.36 -0.43
N MET A 212 3.49 5.20 -0.72
CA MET A 212 2.03 5.08 -0.82
C MET A 212 1.42 4.59 0.50
N LEU A 213 1.76 3.38 0.96
CA LEU A 213 1.01 2.71 2.02
C LEU A 213 1.40 3.11 3.44
N SER A 214 2.60 3.66 3.68
CA SER A 214 3.08 3.98 5.03
C SER A 214 2.21 5.00 5.77
N LYS A 215 1.55 5.89 5.03
CA LYS A 215 0.69 6.95 5.55
C LYS A 215 -0.77 6.54 5.70
N GLU A 216 -1.15 5.42 5.08
CA GLU A 216 -2.51 4.96 5.09
C GLU A 216 -2.85 4.23 6.39
N VAL A 217 -4.12 4.33 6.79
CA VAL A 217 -4.65 3.67 7.99
C VAL A 217 -5.52 2.48 7.60
N GLY A 218 -5.68 1.52 8.52
CA GLY A 218 -6.50 0.33 8.27
C GLY A 218 -5.71 -0.83 7.70
N ARG A 219 -6.36 -1.66 6.89
CA ARG A 219 -5.74 -2.83 6.25
C ARG A 219 -5.03 -2.41 4.98
N LYS A 220 -3.84 -2.93 4.77
CA LYS A 220 -3.02 -2.59 3.61
C LYS A 220 -2.51 -3.86 2.94
N ALA A 221 -2.65 -3.93 1.63
CA ALA A 221 -2.16 -5.07 0.86
C ALA A 221 -1.59 -4.63 -0.48
N MET A 222 -0.64 -5.39 -0.98
CA MET A 222 -0.12 -5.31 -2.35
C MET A 222 -0.34 -6.65 -3.05
N VAL A 223 -0.79 -6.63 -4.29
CA VAL A 223 -0.89 -7.79 -5.17
C VAL A 223 0.01 -7.56 -6.37
N LEU A 224 1.08 -8.34 -6.45
CA LEU A 224 2.07 -8.29 -7.51
C LEU A 224 1.74 -9.35 -8.56
N LEU A 225 1.70 -8.94 -9.84
CA LEU A 225 1.63 -9.82 -10.99
C LEU A 225 3.00 -9.74 -11.68
N THR A 226 3.79 -10.81 -11.61
CA THR A 226 5.20 -10.82 -12.06
C THR A 226 5.69 -12.25 -12.23
N ASP A 227 6.79 -12.45 -12.95
CA ASP A 227 7.54 -13.71 -12.91
C ASP A 227 8.51 -13.82 -11.71
N GLY A 228 8.60 -12.74 -10.91
CA GLY A 228 9.40 -12.69 -9.69
C GLY A 228 10.89 -12.41 -9.91
N GLN A 229 11.32 -12.12 -11.13
CA GLN A 229 12.70 -11.74 -11.41
C GLN A 229 12.92 -10.26 -11.09
N ASP A 230 14.01 -9.99 -10.39
CA ASP A 230 14.53 -8.62 -10.20
C ASP A 230 15.81 -8.48 -11.00
N GLU A 231 15.83 -7.58 -11.96
CA GLU A 231 16.98 -7.34 -12.85
C GLU A 231 17.35 -5.88 -12.92
N GLY A 232 17.63 -5.25 -11.77
CA GLY A 232 18.10 -3.87 -11.83
C GLY A 232 17.73 -2.97 -10.68
N SER A 233 16.96 -3.44 -9.69
CA SER A 233 16.65 -2.64 -8.50
C SER A 233 17.94 -2.17 -7.80
N ARG A 234 17.91 -0.96 -7.31
CA ARG A 234 18.94 -0.39 -6.44
C ARG A 234 18.84 -0.94 -5.03
N LEU A 235 17.63 -1.22 -4.60
CA LEU A 235 17.30 -1.81 -3.31
C LEU A 235 17.36 -3.33 -3.39
N LYS A 236 17.53 -3.96 -2.25
CA LYS A 236 17.58 -5.42 -2.13
C LYS A 236 16.26 -5.95 -1.61
N LEU A 237 16.00 -7.22 -1.79
CA LEU A 237 14.84 -7.91 -1.24
C LEU A 237 14.60 -7.58 0.24
N LYS A 238 15.66 -7.49 1.06
CA LYS A 238 15.51 -7.17 2.48
C LYS A 238 14.93 -5.77 2.70
N ASP A 239 15.29 -4.80 1.86
CA ASP A 239 14.86 -3.41 2.01
C ASP A 239 13.37 -3.29 1.62
N ALA A 240 12.94 -4.03 0.59
CA ALA A 240 11.55 -4.17 0.19
C ALA A 240 10.69 -4.84 1.30
N ILE A 241 11.20 -5.93 1.91
CA ILE A 241 10.52 -6.60 3.03
C ILE A 241 10.39 -5.64 4.22
N GLU A 242 11.45 -4.93 4.58
CA GLU A 242 11.46 -3.98 5.69
C GLU A 242 10.45 -2.85 5.47
N ALA A 243 10.40 -2.28 4.26
CA ALA A 243 9.44 -1.25 3.91
C ALA A 243 8.00 -1.75 4.03
N ALA A 244 7.70 -2.93 3.48
CA ALA A 244 6.37 -3.53 3.58
C ALA A 244 5.95 -3.81 5.03
N GLN A 245 6.88 -4.28 5.88
CA GLN A 245 6.62 -4.52 7.30
C GLN A 245 6.42 -3.21 8.09
N LYS A 246 7.19 -2.15 7.78
CA LYS A 246 7.00 -0.81 8.39
C LYS A 246 5.67 -0.18 7.98
N ALA A 247 5.23 -0.43 6.76
CA ALA A 247 3.93 0.01 6.26
C ALA A 247 2.76 -0.84 6.76
N ASP A 248 2.99 -1.95 7.47
CA ASP A 248 1.97 -2.95 7.84
C ASP A 248 1.23 -3.53 6.61
N ALA A 249 1.91 -3.64 5.47
CA ALA A 249 1.33 -4.09 4.22
C ALA A 249 1.57 -5.58 3.98
N ILE A 250 0.51 -6.31 3.67
CA ILE A 250 0.56 -7.72 3.29
C ILE A 250 0.87 -7.81 1.80
N VAL A 251 1.85 -8.63 1.42
CA VAL A 251 2.25 -8.79 0.02
C VAL A 251 1.80 -10.15 -0.51
N TYR A 252 0.96 -10.14 -1.53
CA TYR A 252 0.60 -11.32 -2.32
C TYR A 252 1.33 -11.28 -3.66
N VAL A 253 1.77 -12.42 -4.14
CA VAL A 253 2.42 -12.53 -5.44
C VAL A 253 1.69 -13.57 -6.28
N LEU A 254 1.20 -13.16 -7.44
CA LEU A 254 0.70 -14.01 -8.50
C LEU A 254 1.85 -14.24 -9.48
N LEU A 255 2.45 -15.44 -9.40
CA LEU A 255 3.62 -15.76 -10.18
C LEU A 255 3.20 -16.17 -11.59
N CYS A 256 3.24 -15.21 -12.50
CA CYS A 256 2.85 -15.31 -13.90
C CYS A 256 4.10 -15.59 -14.76
N ALA A 257 4.69 -16.78 -14.62
CA ALA A 257 5.89 -17.14 -15.35
C ALA A 257 5.58 -18.15 -16.46
N ASP A 258 5.89 -17.82 -17.70
CA ASP A 258 6.01 -18.83 -18.76
C ASP A 258 7.35 -19.56 -18.62
N ARG A 259 7.37 -20.62 -17.84
CA ARG A 259 8.60 -21.41 -17.59
C ARG A 259 9.26 -21.92 -18.86
N GLY A 260 8.53 -22.04 -19.98
CA GLY A 260 9.08 -22.40 -21.27
C GLY A 260 10.09 -21.41 -21.82
N SER A 261 9.90 -20.12 -21.50
CA SER A 261 10.78 -19.04 -21.94
C SER A 261 12.15 -19.05 -21.26
N TYR A 262 12.29 -19.66 -20.08
CA TYR A 262 13.54 -19.73 -19.32
C TYR A 262 14.43 -20.94 -19.64
N PHE A 263 13.86 -22.04 -20.12
CA PHE A 263 14.60 -23.27 -20.38
C PHE A 263 15.69 -23.18 -21.50
N GLY A 264 15.70 -22.09 -22.25
CA GLY A 264 16.71 -21.84 -23.32
C GLY A 264 17.77 -20.80 -22.99
N SER A 265 17.63 -20.03 -21.90
CA SER A 265 18.46 -18.83 -21.63
C SER A 265 19.70 -19.10 -20.78
N GLY A 266 19.81 -20.25 -20.11
CA GLY A 266 20.93 -20.56 -19.20
C GLY A 266 20.94 -19.68 -17.92
N VAL A 267 19.90 -18.87 -17.69
CA VAL A 267 19.76 -18.01 -16.50
C VAL A 267 19.09 -18.82 -15.39
N ALA A 268 19.68 -18.82 -14.19
CA ALA A 268 19.06 -19.45 -13.03
C ALA A 268 17.82 -18.65 -12.59
N TYR A 269 16.65 -19.28 -12.61
CA TYR A 269 15.41 -18.70 -12.15
C TYR A 269 15.33 -18.77 -10.61
N ASN A 270 15.50 -17.64 -9.94
CA ASN A 270 15.44 -17.52 -8.48
C ASN A 270 14.17 -16.75 -8.00
N GLY A 271 13.37 -16.23 -8.92
CA GLY A 271 12.24 -15.36 -8.60
C GLY A 271 11.23 -15.96 -7.62
N GLU A 272 10.92 -17.25 -7.74
CA GLU A 272 9.99 -17.91 -6.81
C GLU A 272 10.50 -17.93 -5.37
N TYR A 273 11.81 -18.12 -5.15
CA TYR A 273 12.39 -18.14 -3.80
C TYR A 273 12.31 -16.76 -3.13
N ASP A 274 12.66 -15.70 -3.86
CA ASP A 274 12.64 -14.33 -3.33
C ASP A 274 11.20 -13.87 -3.06
N MET A 275 10.27 -14.18 -3.95
CA MET A 275 8.85 -13.87 -3.75
C MET A 275 8.25 -14.64 -2.58
N LYS A 276 8.64 -15.89 -2.38
CA LYS A 276 8.22 -16.67 -1.22
C LYS A 276 8.71 -16.02 0.07
N LYS A 277 9.96 -15.59 0.12
CA LYS A 277 10.53 -14.91 1.29
C LYS A 277 9.83 -13.57 1.55
N LEU A 278 9.58 -12.74 0.52
CA LEU A 278 8.85 -11.49 0.62
C LEU A 278 7.46 -11.70 1.22
N THR A 279 6.70 -12.63 0.66
CA THR A 279 5.31 -12.87 1.06
C THR A 279 5.21 -13.49 2.45
N GLU A 280 6.04 -14.47 2.80
CA GLU A 280 6.06 -15.09 4.13
C GLU A 280 6.40 -14.11 5.25
N GLN A 281 7.33 -13.16 4.98
CA GLN A 281 7.71 -12.14 5.96
C GLN A 281 6.63 -11.08 6.18
N THR A 282 5.77 -10.86 5.21
CA THR A 282 4.72 -9.83 5.23
C THR A 282 3.32 -10.38 5.52
N GLY A 283 3.16 -11.69 5.62
CA GLY A 283 1.88 -12.34 5.95
C GLY A 283 1.02 -12.70 4.76
N GLY A 284 1.55 -12.57 3.55
CA GLY A 284 0.89 -13.03 2.32
C GLY A 284 1.40 -14.40 1.85
N ARG A 285 1.32 -14.63 0.55
CA ARG A 285 1.82 -15.85 -0.08
C ARG A 285 2.02 -15.70 -1.57
N VAL A 286 2.82 -16.60 -2.15
CA VAL A 286 2.94 -16.79 -3.59
C VAL A 286 1.87 -17.77 -4.07
N ILE A 287 1.23 -17.46 -5.20
CA ILE A 287 0.36 -18.35 -5.93
C ILE A 287 0.94 -18.51 -7.34
N ASN A 288 1.33 -19.73 -7.68
CA ASN A 288 1.89 -20.03 -9.00
C ASN A 288 0.76 -20.21 -10.04
N VAL A 289 0.60 -19.22 -10.88
CA VAL A 289 -0.42 -19.15 -11.92
C VAL A 289 0.10 -19.67 -13.26
N GLY A 290 1.37 -19.42 -13.56
CA GLY A 290 1.92 -19.62 -14.90
C GLY A 290 1.24 -18.70 -15.92
N ASN A 291 0.90 -19.26 -17.09
CA ASN A 291 0.18 -18.55 -18.16
C ASN A 291 -1.28 -19.02 -18.32
N LYS A 292 -1.94 -19.40 -17.21
CA LYS A 292 -3.29 -19.99 -17.23
C LYS A 292 -4.35 -19.05 -16.68
N PHE A 293 -5.27 -18.63 -17.55
CA PHE A 293 -6.37 -17.72 -17.21
C PHE A 293 -7.20 -18.19 -16.00
N ASP A 294 -7.64 -19.46 -16.00
CA ASP A 294 -8.46 -19.99 -14.92
C ASP A 294 -7.72 -19.99 -13.58
N LYS A 295 -6.41 -20.32 -13.59
CA LYS A 295 -5.60 -20.27 -12.37
C LYS A 295 -5.41 -18.85 -11.85
N LEU A 296 -5.27 -17.85 -12.73
CA LEU A 296 -5.16 -16.46 -12.34
C LEU A 296 -6.47 -16.00 -11.67
N ARG A 297 -7.62 -16.35 -12.25
CA ARG A 297 -8.92 -16.04 -11.68
C ARG A 297 -9.11 -16.69 -10.30
N GLU A 298 -8.84 -17.99 -10.19
CA GLU A 298 -8.90 -18.72 -8.92
C GLU A 298 -7.98 -18.10 -7.85
N ALA A 299 -6.78 -17.66 -8.23
CA ALA A 299 -5.83 -17.04 -7.34
C ALA A 299 -6.35 -15.70 -6.81
N PHE A 300 -6.95 -14.87 -7.65
CA PHE A 300 -7.59 -13.63 -7.23
C PHE A 300 -8.81 -13.87 -6.34
N ASP A 301 -9.64 -14.87 -6.65
CA ASP A 301 -10.78 -15.25 -5.80
C ASP A 301 -10.32 -15.67 -4.39
N GLN A 302 -9.22 -16.43 -4.32
CA GLN A 302 -8.61 -16.83 -3.05
C GLN A 302 -8.07 -15.62 -2.28
N ILE A 303 -7.37 -14.70 -2.94
CA ILE A 303 -6.88 -13.46 -2.28
C ILE A 303 -8.04 -12.62 -1.79
N ALA A 304 -9.10 -12.44 -2.58
CA ALA A 304 -10.29 -11.72 -2.17
C ALA A 304 -10.94 -12.34 -0.92
N ALA A 305 -11.05 -13.66 -0.88
CA ALA A 305 -11.58 -14.39 0.28
C ALA A 305 -10.68 -14.21 1.52
N GLU A 306 -9.36 -14.30 1.35
CA GLU A 306 -8.40 -14.08 2.43
C GLU A 306 -8.48 -12.66 2.99
N LEU A 307 -8.49 -11.64 2.13
CA LEU A 307 -8.60 -10.25 2.56
C LEU A 307 -9.90 -9.93 3.30
N ARG A 308 -11.01 -10.64 2.98
CA ARG A 308 -12.29 -10.47 3.68
C ARG A 308 -12.41 -11.26 4.98
N SER A 309 -11.61 -12.33 5.14
CA SER A 309 -11.71 -13.27 6.27
C SER A 309 -10.58 -13.11 7.28
N GLN A 310 -9.95 -11.93 7.31
CA GLN A 310 -8.85 -11.66 8.23
C GLN A 310 -9.34 -11.51 9.67
N TYR A 311 -8.68 -12.20 10.57
CA TYR A 311 -8.71 -11.88 11.99
C TYR A 311 -7.81 -10.69 12.29
N ASN A 312 -8.16 -9.95 13.32
CA ASN A 312 -7.33 -8.89 13.87
C ASN A 312 -7.12 -9.11 15.37
N ILE A 313 -5.86 -9.19 15.78
CA ILE A 313 -5.45 -9.20 17.19
C ILE A 313 -4.72 -7.91 17.49
N GLY A 314 -5.13 -7.24 18.58
CA GLY A 314 -4.43 -6.08 19.13
C GLY A 314 -3.86 -6.36 20.52
N TYR A 315 -2.59 -6.00 20.75
CA TYR A 315 -1.98 -6.04 22.06
C TYR A 315 -1.06 -4.86 22.30
N THR A 316 -0.82 -4.51 23.57
CA THR A 316 0.23 -3.55 23.94
C THR A 316 1.50 -4.34 24.24
N PRO A 317 2.61 -4.08 23.54
CA PRO A 317 3.87 -4.78 23.78
C PRO A 317 4.33 -4.65 25.24
N THR A 318 4.85 -5.73 25.81
CA THR A 318 5.54 -5.67 27.11
C THR A 318 6.87 -4.92 27.02
N ASN A 319 7.48 -4.88 25.83
CA ASN A 319 8.63 -4.07 25.53
C ASN A 319 8.17 -2.73 24.89
N LEU A 320 8.12 -1.68 25.67
CA LEU A 320 7.63 -0.35 25.25
C LEU A 320 8.68 0.50 24.52
N LYS A 321 9.89 0.02 24.29
CA LYS A 321 10.92 0.78 23.59
C LYS A 321 10.54 1.04 22.14
N LEU A 322 10.61 2.28 21.72
CA LEU A 322 10.42 2.74 20.32
C LEU A 322 11.80 2.99 19.70
N ASP A 323 12.54 1.93 19.46
CA ASP A 323 13.97 1.97 19.09
C ASP A 323 14.22 1.57 17.63
N GLY A 324 13.17 1.39 16.83
CA GLY A 324 13.27 1.00 15.44
C GLY A 324 13.72 -0.45 15.24
N THR A 325 13.88 -1.25 16.32
CA THR A 325 14.32 -2.64 16.19
C THR A 325 13.20 -3.55 15.70
N TYR A 326 13.60 -4.59 14.96
CA TYR A 326 12.67 -5.64 14.53
C TYR A 326 12.24 -6.50 15.71
N ARG A 327 10.94 -6.79 15.79
CA ARG A 327 10.27 -7.62 16.78
C ARG A 327 9.61 -8.81 16.11
N LYS A 328 10.07 -10.01 16.45
CA LYS A 328 9.49 -11.24 15.92
C LYS A 328 8.14 -11.51 16.56
N ILE A 329 7.14 -11.84 15.75
CA ILE A 329 5.78 -12.21 16.18
C ILE A 329 5.56 -13.71 15.97
N GLU A 330 4.91 -14.33 16.92
CA GLU A 330 4.43 -15.70 16.82
C GLU A 330 2.97 -15.76 17.29
N ILE A 331 2.06 -16.15 16.39
CA ILE A 331 0.66 -16.42 16.71
C ILE A 331 0.46 -17.92 16.68
N LYS A 332 -0.07 -18.50 17.75
CA LYS A 332 -0.42 -19.91 17.85
C LYS A 332 -1.93 -20.07 17.96
N ASN A 333 -2.43 -21.11 17.34
CA ASN A 333 -3.82 -21.57 17.49
C ASN A 333 -3.86 -22.88 18.25
N LYS A 334 -4.76 -23.01 19.22
CA LYS A 334 -4.88 -24.20 20.08
C LYS A 334 -5.28 -25.47 19.33
N GLN A 335 -5.96 -25.31 18.17
CA GLN A 335 -6.36 -26.43 17.31
C GLN A 335 -5.30 -26.80 16.28
N SER A 336 -4.11 -26.19 16.34
CA SER A 336 -3.01 -26.42 15.40
C SER A 336 -3.33 -26.13 13.93
N TYR A 337 -4.26 -25.20 13.67
CA TYR A 337 -4.50 -24.67 12.35
C TYR A 337 -3.30 -23.84 11.86
N LYS A 338 -3.14 -23.76 10.54
CA LYS A 338 -2.09 -22.93 9.94
C LYS A 338 -2.43 -21.46 10.05
N ILE A 339 -1.54 -20.68 10.66
CA ILE A 339 -1.63 -19.23 10.72
C ILE A 339 -0.83 -18.62 9.55
N GLN A 340 -1.45 -17.70 8.84
CA GLN A 340 -0.81 -16.87 7.82
C GLN A 340 -0.81 -15.42 8.32
N ALA A 341 0.31 -14.98 8.86
CA ALA A 341 0.52 -13.67 9.46
C ALA A 341 1.92 -13.15 9.10
N ARG A 342 2.15 -11.85 9.26
CA ARG A 342 3.50 -11.28 9.16
C ARG A 342 4.42 -11.89 10.23
N ALA A 343 5.71 -12.04 9.87
CA ALA A 343 6.70 -12.65 10.77
C ALA A 343 7.12 -11.72 11.92
N GLY A 344 6.87 -10.43 11.80
CA GLY A 344 7.22 -9.43 12.81
C GLY A 344 6.91 -8.01 12.35
N TYR A 345 7.40 -7.05 13.11
CA TYR A 345 7.26 -5.62 12.82
C TYR A 345 8.48 -4.84 13.35
N TYR A 346 8.63 -3.60 12.89
CA TYR A 346 9.63 -2.69 13.43
C TYR A 346 8.98 -1.79 14.49
N ALA A 347 9.54 -1.76 15.70
CA ALA A 347 9.09 -0.85 16.75
C ALA A 347 9.29 0.59 16.26
N GLY A 348 8.23 1.42 16.27
CA GLY A 348 8.30 2.79 15.80
C GLY A 348 9.45 3.56 16.48
N MET A 349 10.07 4.48 15.76
CA MET A 349 11.00 5.44 16.36
C MET A 349 10.20 6.65 16.85
N THR A 350 10.46 7.11 18.07
CA THR A 350 10.04 8.45 18.48
C THR A 350 10.82 9.43 17.61
N GLU A 351 10.12 10.21 16.78
CA GLU A 351 10.72 11.40 16.18
C GLU A 351 11.12 12.34 17.33
N ASN A 352 12.43 12.57 17.47
CA ASN A 352 12.99 13.52 18.41
C ASN A 352 12.84 14.95 17.89
#